data_59efed44b1b023745bbaca3439f47435
#
_entry.id   59efed44b1b023745bbaca3439f47435
#
_cell.length_a   1.000
_cell.length_b   1.000
_cell.length_c   1.000
_cell.angle_alpha   90.00
_cell.angle_beta   90.00
_cell.angle_gamma   90.00
#
_symmetry.space_group_name_H-M   'P 1'
#
loop_
_entity.id
_entity.type
_entity.pdbx_description
1 polymer ?
#
loop_
_entity_poly.entity_id
_entity_poly.type
_entity_poly.pdbx_seq_one_letter_code
_entity_poly.pdbx_strand_id
1 'polypeptide(L)'
;MNAHQSTANPATSITGESGLTVQVPPRWGDMDAYGHVNNVAILSLLEEARIAVFGPPPSSGQKPQNLPAPPIPLFETMPDGVQALIAEHGVRYLGQLPYTGEPLEVNVRVEKVSAASVRVGYSIYSPVDHAECVRAFTVLAFWDAPAARLARLTPEQRELLTQYMP
;
A
#
# COMPACT_ATOMS: atom_id res chain seq x y z
N MET A 1 23.65 5.15 30.39
CA MET A 1 22.41 4.34 30.36
C MET A 1 21.61 4.78 29.13
N ASN A 2 21.80 4.08 28.00
CA ASN A 2 21.09 4.40 26.76
C ASN A 2 19.89 3.44 26.64
N ALA A 3 18.70 4.00 26.82
CA ALA A 3 17.47 3.29 26.51
C ALA A 3 17.32 3.21 24.98
N HIS A 4 17.55 2.04 24.40
CA HIS A 4 17.12 1.70 23.05
C HIS A 4 15.58 1.72 23.04
N GLN A 5 15.01 2.75 22.44
CA GLN A 5 13.63 2.69 22.03
C GLN A 5 13.53 1.72 20.85
N SER A 6 12.96 0.56 21.13
CA SER A 6 12.52 -0.40 20.15
C SER A 6 11.45 0.25 19.29
N THR A 7 11.78 0.56 18.03
CA THR A 7 10.78 0.97 17.03
C THR A 7 9.90 -0.25 16.75
N ALA A 8 8.70 -0.26 17.32
CA ALA A 8 7.71 -1.28 17.04
C ALA A 8 7.40 -1.27 15.53
N ASN A 9 7.61 -2.44 14.92
CA ASN A 9 7.16 -2.76 13.57
C ASN A 9 5.65 -2.48 13.48
N PRO A 10 5.13 -1.71 12.51
CA PRO A 10 3.69 -1.59 12.33
C PRO A 10 3.15 -3.01 12.11
N ALA A 11 2.35 -3.48 13.06
CA ALA A 11 1.92 -4.87 13.12
C ALA A 11 1.16 -5.23 11.83
N THR A 12 1.80 -5.97 10.95
CA THR A 12 1.14 -6.60 9.82
C THR A 12 0.46 -7.86 10.35
N SER A 13 -0.86 -7.85 10.48
CA SER A 13 -1.63 -9.03 10.86
C SER A 13 -2.39 -9.57 9.66
N ILE A 14 -2.40 -10.90 9.51
CA ILE A 14 -3.28 -11.59 8.57
C ILE A 14 -4.63 -11.71 9.28
N THR A 15 -5.61 -10.91 8.89
CA THR A 15 -6.99 -11.05 9.37
C THR A 15 -7.76 -11.98 8.44
N GLY A 16 -8.84 -12.61 8.94
CA GLY A 16 -9.61 -13.62 8.20
C GLY A 16 -10.31 -13.15 6.89
N GLU A 17 -10.17 -11.90 6.52
CA GLU A 17 -10.40 -11.41 5.16
C GLU A 17 -9.04 -11.50 4.42
N SER A 18 -9.04 -12.06 3.24
CA SER A 18 -7.84 -12.21 2.40
C SER A 18 -7.15 -10.86 2.22
N GLY A 19 -5.90 -10.76 2.64
CA GLY A 19 -5.10 -9.54 2.55
C GLY A 19 -4.21 -9.31 3.76
N LEU A 20 -3.44 -8.26 3.70
CA LEU A 20 -2.54 -7.80 4.75
C LEU A 20 -3.08 -6.51 5.34
N THR A 21 -3.16 -6.43 6.67
CA THR A 21 -3.56 -5.22 7.35
C THR A 21 -2.33 -4.47 7.82
N VAL A 22 -2.25 -3.20 7.47
CA VAL A 22 -1.17 -2.29 7.87
C VAL A 22 -1.74 -1.07 8.60
N GLN A 23 -0.94 -0.50 9.49
CA GLN A 23 -1.27 0.72 10.21
C GLN A 23 -0.61 1.91 9.51
N VAL A 24 -1.41 2.87 9.05
CA VAL A 24 -0.94 4.06 8.35
C VAL A 24 -1.25 5.29 9.20
N PRO A 25 -0.24 5.97 9.76
CA PRO A 25 -0.45 7.18 10.56
C PRO A 25 -0.84 8.36 9.65
N PRO A 26 -2.03 8.95 9.83
CA PRO A 26 -2.39 10.17 9.15
C PRO A 26 -1.66 11.36 9.78
N ARG A 27 -1.34 12.38 8.98
CA ARG A 27 -0.76 13.63 9.46
C ARG A 27 -1.89 14.60 9.84
N TRP A 28 -1.58 15.57 10.68
CA TRP A 28 -2.53 16.63 11.00
C TRP A 28 -3.05 17.35 9.73
N GLY A 29 -2.20 17.58 8.75
CA GLY A 29 -2.57 18.20 7.47
C GLY A 29 -3.44 17.33 6.54
N ASP A 30 -3.66 16.07 6.89
CA ASP A 30 -4.58 15.17 6.18
C ASP A 30 -6.03 15.33 6.66
N MET A 31 -6.27 16.13 7.71
CA MET A 31 -7.61 16.44 8.23
C MET A 31 -8.26 17.58 7.43
N ASP A 32 -9.54 17.44 7.16
CA ASP A 32 -10.36 18.50 6.56
C ASP A 32 -10.97 19.45 7.61
N ALA A 33 -11.74 20.43 7.14
CA ALA A 33 -12.38 21.41 8.03
C ALA A 33 -13.50 20.83 8.91
N TYR A 34 -13.90 19.59 8.67
CA TYR A 34 -14.98 18.91 9.38
C TYR A 34 -14.48 17.86 10.39
N GLY A 35 -13.15 17.74 10.55
CA GLY A 35 -12.54 16.74 11.44
C GLY A 35 -12.45 15.34 10.87
N HIS A 36 -12.59 15.20 9.56
CA HIS A 36 -12.42 13.92 8.85
C HIS A 36 -11.10 13.89 8.09
N VAL A 37 -10.65 12.71 7.73
CA VAL A 37 -9.54 12.54 6.79
C VAL A 37 -9.97 13.06 5.43
N ASN A 38 -9.20 14.01 4.89
CA ASN A 38 -9.49 14.65 3.62
C ASN A 38 -9.49 13.62 2.48
N ASN A 39 -10.49 13.69 1.62
CA ASN A 39 -10.61 12.79 0.47
C ASN A 39 -9.39 12.83 -0.46
N VAL A 40 -8.72 13.96 -0.60
CA VAL A 40 -7.50 14.10 -1.39
C VAL A 40 -6.32 13.38 -0.71
N ALA A 41 -6.25 13.40 0.62
CA ALA A 41 -5.21 12.72 1.38
C ALA A 41 -5.31 11.18 1.30
N ILE A 42 -6.50 10.64 1.03
CA ILE A 42 -6.73 9.20 0.94
C ILE A 42 -5.77 8.53 -0.05
N LEU A 43 -5.55 9.09 -1.24
CA LEU A 43 -4.64 8.50 -2.22
C LEU A 43 -3.19 8.40 -1.70
N SER A 44 -2.73 9.41 -0.96
CA SER A 44 -1.40 9.37 -0.32
C SER A 44 -1.33 8.31 0.78
N LEU A 45 -2.38 8.17 1.59
CA LEU A 45 -2.44 7.13 2.63
C LEU A 45 -2.48 5.71 2.03
N LEU A 46 -3.15 5.52 0.89
CA LEU A 46 -3.12 4.26 0.14
C LEU A 46 -1.73 3.97 -0.45
N GLU A 47 -0.99 5.00 -0.85
CA GLU A 47 0.41 4.84 -1.29
C GLU A 47 1.30 4.38 -0.15
N GLU A 48 1.19 4.99 1.03
CA GLU A 48 1.92 4.56 2.24
C GLU A 48 1.60 3.10 2.59
N ALA A 49 0.33 2.72 2.56
CA ALA A 49 -0.09 1.33 2.78
C ALA A 49 0.53 0.36 1.77
N ARG A 50 0.58 0.75 0.50
CA ARG A 50 1.18 -0.04 -0.58
C ARG A 50 2.69 -0.20 -0.39
N ILE A 51 3.39 0.88 0.00
CA ILE A 51 4.83 0.83 0.30
C ILE A 51 5.11 -0.06 1.51
N ALA A 52 4.25 -0.02 2.54
CA ALA A 52 4.37 -0.90 3.69
C ALA A 52 4.27 -2.39 3.31
N VAL A 53 3.44 -2.74 2.31
CA VAL A 53 3.21 -4.11 1.86
C VAL A 53 4.25 -4.59 0.86
N PHE A 54 4.58 -3.79 -0.14
CA PHE A 54 5.42 -4.21 -1.28
C PHE A 54 6.86 -3.66 -1.23
N GLY A 55 7.13 -2.72 -0.33
CA GLY A 55 8.36 -1.95 -0.31
C GLY A 55 8.36 -0.80 -1.32
N PRO A 56 9.41 0.05 -1.30
CA PRO A 56 9.58 1.11 -2.27
C PRO A 56 9.95 0.55 -3.65
N PRO A 57 9.49 1.19 -4.75
CA PRO A 57 9.88 0.80 -6.10
C PRO A 57 11.40 0.87 -6.31
N PRO A 58 11.98 -0.02 -7.17
CA PRO A 58 13.44 -0.17 -7.29
C PRO A 58 14.17 1.08 -7.79
N SER A 59 13.49 1.94 -8.54
CA SER A 59 14.06 3.18 -9.08
C SER A 59 13.71 4.43 -8.30
N SER A 60 13.24 4.31 -7.07
CA SER A 60 12.81 5.44 -6.23
C SER A 60 13.97 6.24 -5.61
N GLY A 61 15.20 6.11 -6.11
CA GLY A 61 16.36 6.82 -5.58
C GLY A 61 16.92 6.17 -4.31
N GLN A 62 17.08 6.94 -3.25
CA GLN A 62 17.60 6.38 -2.00
C GLN A 62 16.55 5.53 -1.31
N LYS A 63 16.82 4.23 -1.17
CA LYS A 63 16.03 3.36 -0.27
C LYS A 63 16.21 3.91 1.15
N PRO A 64 15.14 4.25 1.87
CA PRO A 64 15.26 4.59 3.28
C PRO A 64 15.90 3.42 4.01
N GLN A 65 17.00 3.68 4.72
CA GLN A 65 17.83 2.63 5.34
C GLN A 65 17.14 1.88 6.48
N ASN A 66 15.98 2.36 6.94
CA ASN A 66 15.30 1.86 8.13
C ASN A 66 13.86 1.38 7.88
N LEU A 67 13.51 1.06 6.64
CA LEU A 67 12.22 0.44 6.39
C LEU A 67 12.28 -1.05 6.76
N PRO A 68 11.26 -1.58 7.46
CA PRO A 68 11.14 -3.01 7.69
C PRO A 68 11.02 -3.74 6.34
N ALA A 69 11.46 -5.01 6.32
CA ALA A 69 11.30 -5.85 5.14
C ALA A 69 9.80 -5.95 4.77
N PRO A 70 9.43 -5.72 3.51
CA PRO A 70 8.03 -5.77 3.10
C PRO A 70 7.53 -7.23 3.14
N PRO A 71 6.29 -7.46 3.56
CA PRO A 71 5.68 -8.80 3.54
C PRO A 71 5.66 -9.44 2.16
N ILE A 72 5.49 -8.62 1.11
CA ILE A 72 5.52 -9.04 -0.29
C ILE A 72 6.68 -8.31 -0.98
N PRO A 73 7.88 -8.89 -1.04
CA PRO A 73 9.06 -8.19 -1.56
C PRO A 73 9.08 -8.14 -3.10
N LEU A 74 7.97 -7.71 -3.71
CA LEU A 74 7.81 -7.67 -5.16
C LEU A 74 8.88 -6.83 -5.84
N PHE A 75 9.11 -5.63 -5.31
CA PHE A 75 10.04 -4.67 -5.94
C PHE A 75 11.51 -5.07 -5.78
N GLU A 76 11.84 -5.92 -4.80
CA GLU A 76 13.19 -6.47 -4.65
C GLU A 76 13.55 -7.45 -5.78
N THR A 77 12.53 -8.02 -6.45
CA THR A 77 12.68 -8.97 -7.56
C THR A 77 12.65 -8.31 -8.92
N MET A 78 12.41 -6.98 -8.98
CA MET A 78 12.32 -6.25 -10.25
C MET A 78 13.72 -5.90 -10.77
N PRO A 79 13.95 -6.00 -12.09
CA PRO A 79 15.19 -5.54 -12.71
C PRO A 79 15.38 -4.03 -12.56
N ASP A 80 16.64 -3.59 -12.58
CA ASP A 80 16.98 -2.17 -12.59
C ASP A 80 16.31 -1.46 -13.78
N GLY A 81 15.78 -0.27 -13.51
CA GLY A 81 15.10 0.55 -14.53
C GLY A 81 13.63 0.22 -14.74
N VAL A 82 13.11 -0.83 -14.11
CA VAL A 82 11.67 -1.08 -14.10
C VAL A 82 11.00 -0.16 -13.09
N GLN A 83 9.96 0.51 -13.54
CA GLN A 83 9.14 1.44 -12.75
C GLN A 83 7.74 0.86 -12.54
N ALA A 84 7.19 1.05 -11.36
CA ALA A 84 5.79 0.78 -11.09
C ALA A 84 4.99 2.09 -11.25
N LEU A 85 4.28 2.21 -12.34
CA LEU A 85 3.49 3.38 -12.69
C LEU A 85 2.03 3.16 -12.32
N ILE A 86 1.38 4.20 -11.84
CA ILE A 86 -0.06 4.16 -11.59
C ILE A 86 -0.78 4.27 -12.92
N ALA A 87 -1.52 3.23 -13.30
CA ALA A 87 -2.34 3.22 -14.50
C ALA A 87 -3.78 3.64 -14.20
N GLU A 88 -4.29 3.32 -13.02
CA GLU A 88 -5.68 3.61 -12.63
C GLU A 88 -5.82 3.66 -11.11
N HIS A 89 -6.69 4.55 -10.64
CA HIS A 89 -7.23 4.54 -9.28
C HIS A 89 -8.75 4.52 -9.32
N GLY A 90 -9.35 3.80 -8.38
CA GLY A 90 -10.76 3.94 -8.07
C GLY A 90 -10.93 4.06 -6.57
N VAL A 91 -11.69 5.05 -6.13
CA VAL A 91 -11.98 5.29 -4.71
C VAL A 91 -13.49 5.42 -4.53
N ARG A 92 -14.02 4.70 -3.55
CA ARG A 92 -15.40 4.78 -3.12
C ARG A 92 -15.44 5.17 -1.65
N TYR A 93 -16.09 6.26 -1.34
CA TYR A 93 -16.32 6.74 0.02
C TYR A 93 -17.64 6.14 0.51
N LEU A 94 -17.57 5.25 1.49
CA LEU A 94 -18.71 4.53 2.05
C LEU A 94 -19.26 5.21 3.30
N GLY A 95 -18.39 5.95 4.00
CA GLY A 95 -18.70 6.68 5.20
C GLY A 95 -17.65 7.76 5.48
N GLN A 96 -17.93 8.56 6.49
CA GLN A 96 -16.98 9.55 6.99
C GLN A 96 -15.86 8.83 7.73
N LEU A 97 -14.61 9.18 7.45
CA LEU A 97 -13.43 8.64 8.13
C LEU A 97 -12.96 9.67 9.16
N PRO A 98 -13.25 9.48 10.46
CA PRO A 98 -12.86 10.45 11.48
C PRO A 98 -11.33 10.57 11.59
N TYR A 99 -10.81 11.79 11.72
CA TYR A 99 -9.42 12.01 12.10
C TYR A 99 -9.29 12.01 13.62
N THR A 100 -8.62 11.01 14.16
CA THR A 100 -8.40 10.88 15.62
C THR A 100 -6.95 11.10 16.01
N GLY A 101 -6.04 11.22 15.03
CA GLY A 101 -4.59 11.24 15.28
C GLY A 101 -3.99 9.84 15.44
N GLU A 102 -4.81 8.80 15.58
CA GLU A 102 -4.37 7.42 15.65
C GLU A 102 -4.11 6.85 14.24
N PRO A 103 -3.22 5.85 14.11
CA PRO A 103 -3.01 5.16 12.84
C PRO A 103 -4.32 4.56 12.29
N LEU A 104 -4.49 4.67 10.97
CA LEU A 104 -5.61 4.08 10.27
C LEU A 104 -5.31 2.62 9.92
N GLU A 105 -6.27 1.76 10.16
CA GLU A 105 -6.22 0.38 9.72
C GLU A 105 -6.57 0.30 8.24
N VAL A 106 -5.60 -0.15 7.42
CA VAL A 106 -5.74 -0.32 5.98
C VAL A 106 -5.52 -1.78 5.62
N ASN A 107 -6.55 -2.44 5.14
CA ASN A 107 -6.40 -3.76 4.53
C ASN A 107 -5.96 -3.61 3.08
N VAL A 108 -4.90 -4.33 2.69
CA VAL A 108 -4.31 -4.33 1.35
C VAL A 108 -4.34 -5.76 0.81
N ARG A 109 -4.92 -5.95 -0.36
CA ARG A 109 -5.05 -7.26 -1.01
C ARG A 109 -4.68 -7.21 -2.48
N VAL A 110 -4.19 -8.31 -3.00
CA VAL A 110 -3.97 -8.49 -4.44
C VAL A 110 -5.28 -8.97 -5.05
N GLU A 111 -5.90 -8.18 -5.93
CA GLU A 111 -7.20 -8.53 -6.54
C GLU A 111 -7.04 -9.20 -7.91
N LYS A 112 -6.01 -8.81 -8.67
CA LYS A 112 -5.77 -9.35 -10.00
C LYS A 112 -4.30 -9.21 -10.38
N VAL A 113 -3.75 -10.27 -10.96
CA VAL A 113 -2.41 -10.28 -11.54
C VAL A 113 -2.53 -10.47 -13.05
N SER A 114 -1.95 -9.55 -13.82
CA SER A 114 -1.93 -9.60 -15.28
C SER A 114 -0.50 -9.80 -15.78
N ALA A 115 -0.30 -9.79 -17.10
CA ALA A 115 1.03 -10.04 -17.67
C ALA A 115 2.07 -8.98 -17.29
N ALA A 116 1.66 -7.71 -17.13
CA ALA A 116 2.54 -6.58 -16.83
C ALA A 116 1.90 -5.59 -15.85
N SER A 117 0.93 -6.04 -15.05
CA SER A 117 0.26 -5.19 -14.08
C SER A 117 -0.30 -6.00 -12.93
N VAL A 118 -0.54 -5.32 -11.81
CA VAL A 118 -1.25 -5.85 -10.65
C VAL A 118 -2.32 -4.85 -10.22
N ARG A 119 -3.50 -5.36 -9.87
CA ARG A 119 -4.56 -4.61 -9.23
C ARG A 119 -4.52 -4.89 -7.74
N VAL A 120 -4.32 -3.84 -6.97
CA VAL A 120 -4.27 -3.85 -5.52
C VAL A 120 -5.54 -3.22 -4.99
N GLY A 121 -6.27 -3.93 -4.16
CA GLY A 121 -7.46 -3.44 -3.48
C GLY A 121 -7.15 -2.98 -2.07
N TYR A 122 -7.95 -2.03 -1.57
CA TYR A 122 -7.82 -1.46 -0.23
C TYR A 122 -9.18 -1.32 0.44
N SER A 123 -9.18 -1.50 1.75
CA SER A 123 -10.28 -1.08 2.63
C SER A 123 -9.69 -0.30 3.79
N ILE A 124 -10.26 0.88 4.10
CA ILE A 124 -9.89 1.68 5.26
C ILE A 124 -11.05 1.67 6.24
N TYR A 125 -10.74 1.35 7.49
CA TYR A 125 -11.72 1.24 8.56
C TYR A 125 -11.64 2.43 9.51
N SER A 126 -12.78 2.82 10.04
CA SER A 126 -12.91 3.86 11.04
C SER A 126 -12.19 3.44 12.34
N PRO A 127 -11.34 4.30 12.92
CA PRO A 127 -10.69 4.02 14.19
C PRO A 127 -11.67 4.05 15.39
N VAL A 128 -12.91 4.50 15.19
CA VAL A 128 -13.90 4.67 16.25
C VAL A 128 -14.81 3.44 16.38
N ASP A 129 -15.36 2.95 15.29
CA ASP A 129 -16.37 1.91 15.24
C ASP A 129 -16.04 0.74 14.31
N HIS A 130 -14.86 0.71 13.71
CA HIS A 130 -14.40 -0.29 12.74
C HIS A 130 -15.30 -0.45 11.51
N ALA A 131 -16.13 0.55 11.20
CA ALA A 131 -16.90 0.54 9.95
C ALA A 131 -15.96 0.76 8.75
N GLU A 132 -16.19 0.07 7.64
CA GLU A 132 -15.47 0.33 6.39
C GLU A 132 -15.90 1.69 5.83
N CYS A 133 -14.99 2.65 5.85
CA CYS A 133 -15.24 4.02 5.39
C CYS A 133 -14.81 4.26 3.95
N VAL A 134 -13.76 3.56 3.49
CA VAL A 134 -13.22 3.72 2.15
C VAL A 134 -12.94 2.36 1.55
N ARG A 135 -13.36 2.16 0.31
CA ARG A 135 -12.97 1.03 -0.53
C ARG A 135 -12.32 1.57 -1.79
N ALA A 136 -11.15 1.06 -2.13
CA ALA A 136 -10.38 1.59 -3.23
C ALA A 136 -9.60 0.50 -3.97
N PHE A 137 -9.08 0.85 -5.13
CA PHE A 137 -8.10 0.04 -5.83
C PHE A 137 -7.09 0.92 -6.56
N THR A 138 -5.93 0.33 -6.84
CA THR A 138 -4.88 0.88 -7.69
C THR A 138 -4.46 -0.19 -8.69
N VAL A 139 -4.32 0.17 -9.94
CA VAL A 139 -3.65 -0.65 -10.95
C VAL A 139 -2.23 -0.13 -11.12
N LEU A 140 -1.26 -0.96 -10.78
CA LEU A 140 0.16 -0.73 -11.04
C LEU A 140 0.51 -1.39 -12.37
N ALA A 141 1.04 -0.61 -13.32
CA ALA A 141 1.64 -1.10 -14.54
C ALA A 141 3.17 -1.05 -14.42
N PHE A 142 3.84 -2.12 -14.84
CA PHE A 142 5.29 -2.19 -14.80
C PHE A 142 5.87 -1.73 -16.14
N TRP A 143 6.79 -0.77 -16.08
CA TRP A 143 7.38 -0.11 -17.23
C TRP A 143 8.90 -0.27 -17.20
N ASP A 144 9.46 -0.87 -18.22
CA ASP A 144 10.89 -0.94 -18.47
C ASP A 144 11.31 0.37 -19.14
N ALA A 145 11.83 1.32 -18.36
CA ALA A 145 12.17 2.64 -18.85
C ALA A 145 13.32 2.61 -19.88
N PRO A 146 14.41 1.85 -19.70
CA PRO A 146 15.46 1.71 -20.71
C PRO A 146 14.96 1.14 -22.04
N ALA A 147 14.05 0.16 -22.00
CA ALA A 147 13.53 -0.48 -23.22
C ALA A 147 12.27 0.22 -23.75
N ALA A 148 11.74 1.24 -23.06
CA ALA A 148 10.54 2.01 -23.39
C ALA A 148 9.32 1.10 -23.71
N ARG A 149 9.06 0.10 -22.87
CA ARG A 149 7.99 -0.87 -23.04
C ARG A 149 7.46 -1.38 -21.70
N LEU A 150 6.30 -2.05 -21.73
CA LEU A 150 5.79 -2.74 -20.57
C LEU A 150 6.75 -3.87 -20.14
N ALA A 151 7.07 -3.91 -18.84
CA ALA A 151 7.83 -4.98 -18.23
C ALA A 151 6.87 -6.11 -17.81
N ARG A 152 7.08 -7.31 -18.34
CA ARG A 152 6.28 -8.46 -17.98
C ARG A 152 6.73 -9.04 -16.65
N LEU A 153 5.77 -9.41 -15.82
CA LEU A 153 6.01 -10.16 -14.59
C LEU A 153 6.53 -11.56 -14.93
N THR A 154 7.57 -11.99 -14.23
CA THR A 154 8.07 -13.38 -14.33
C THR A 154 7.07 -14.35 -13.70
N PRO A 155 7.16 -15.66 -14.00
CA PRO A 155 6.35 -16.67 -13.34
C PRO A 155 6.46 -16.61 -11.81
N GLU A 156 7.66 -16.42 -11.28
CA GLU A 156 7.94 -16.34 -9.84
C GLU A 156 7.28 -15.12 -9.20
N GLN A 157 7.35 -13.94 -9.85
CA GLN A 157 6.67 -12.73 -9.40
C GLN A 157 5.15 -12.88 -9.39
N ARG A 158 4.61 -13.55 -10.39
CA ARG A 158 3.18 -13.84 -10.47
C ARG A 158 2.74 -14.81 -9.37
N GLU A 159 3.51 -15.86 -9.13
CA GLU A 159 3.27 -16.81 -8.06
C GLU A 159 3.31 -16.12 -6.68
N LEU A 160 4.33 -15.29 -6.44
CA LEU A 160 4.44 -14.49 -5.23
C LEU A 160 3.17 -13.66 -4.97
N LEU A 161 2.70 -12.94 -5.97
CA LEU A 161 1.49 -12.12 -5.86
C LEU A 161 0.22 -12.95 -5.69
N THR A 162 0.11 -14.08 -6.37
CA THR A 162 -1.08 -14.93 -6.35
C THR A 162 -1.32 -15.57 -4.98
N GLN A 163 -0.27 -15.76 -4.17
CA GLN A 163 -0.38 -16.27 -2.80
C GLN A 163 -1.18 -15.32 -1.88
N TYR A 164 -1.31 -14.06 -2.24
CA TYR A 164 -2.03 -13.02 -1.47
C TYR A 164 -3.35 -12.60 -2.13
N MET A 165 -3.82 -13.38 -3.09
CA MET A 165 -5.17 -13.24 -3.66
C MET A 165 -6.19 -13.95 -2.76
N PRO A 166 -7.46 -13.44 -2.73
CA PRO A 166 -8.55 -14.09 -2.02
C PRO A 166 -8.84 -15.49 -2.53
#